data_9acf2f5754f2c570a90798c501b124d4
#
_entry.id   9acf2f5754f2c570a90798c501b124d4
#
_cell.length_a   1.000
_cell.length_b   1.000
_cell.length_c   1.000
_cell.angle_alpha   90.00
_cell.angle_beta   90.00
_cell.angle_gamma   90.00
#
_symmetry.space_group_name_H-M   'P 1'
#
loop_
_entity.id
_entity.type
_entity.pdbx_description
1 polymer ?
#
loop_
_entity_poly.entity_id
_entity_poly.type
_entity_poly.pdbx_seq_one_letter_code
_entity_poly.pdbx_strand_id
1 'polypeptide(L)'
;MRDAEKTIGNMIDKLKIAFLGSVDEEGFPNVKAMLQPRKREGIKTIYLTTNTSSMRVAQFRKNNRACMYFCDSRFYRGAMLRGTVEVLTDSASKEMIWEDGDTMYYEEGVTDPDYCVLKFTATSGRFYSNFKSESFVVV
;
A
#
# COMPACT_ATOMS: atom_id res chain seq x y z
N MET A 1 18.61 -6.39 10.59
CA MET A 1 17.93 -6.97 9.42
C MET A 1 18.95 -7.22 8.33
N ARG A 2 19.08 -8.46 7.92
CA ARG A 2 20.11 -8.84 6.93
C ARG A 2 19.67 -8.63 5.49
N ASP A 3 18.36 -8.80 5.22
CA ASP A 3 17.80 -8.74 3.88
C ASP A 3 16.41 -8.11 3.95
N ALA A 4 16.32 -6.85 3.53
CA ALA A 4 15.09 -6.07 3.55
C ALA A 4 14.03 -6.69 2.63
N GLU A 5 14.44 -7.14 1.44
CA GLU A 5 13.52 -7.74 0.48
C GLU A 5 12.83 -8.97 1.07
N LYS A 6 13.57 -9.86 1.69
CA LYS A 6 13.04 -11.08 2.26
C LYS A 6 12.20 -10.80 3.51
N THR A 7 12.74 -10.03 4.44
CA THR A 7 12.08 -9.77 5.72
C THR A 7 10.77 -9.01 5.53
N ILE A 8 10.82 -7.91 4.81
CA ILE A 8 9.64 -7.07 4.60
C ILE A 8 8.68 -7.70 3.61
N GLY A 9 9.19 -8.36 2.57
CA GLY A 9 8.36 -9.11 1.64
C GLY A 9 7.52 -10.16 2.34
N ASN A 10 8.11 -10.92 3.28
CA ASN A 10 7.37 -11.89 4.08
C ASN A 10 6.31 -11.21 4.96
N MET A 11 6.59 -10.05 5.52
CA MET A 11 5.61 -9.31 6.30
C MET A 11 4.44 -8.86 5.44
N ILE A 12 4.69 -8.35 4.23
CA ILE A 12 3.64 -7.95 3.29
C ILE A 12 2.74 -9.14 2.96
N ASP A 13 3.33 -10.30 2.71
CA ASP A 13 2.57 -11.49 2.29
C ASP A 13 1.75 -12.11 3.42
N LYS A 14 2.17 -11.96 4.67
CA LYS A 14 1.53 -12.61 5.82
C LYS A 14 0.53 -11.73 6.58
N LEU A 15 0.76 -10.43 6.60
CA LEU A 15 -0.09 -9.52 7.37
C LEU A 15 -1.34 -9.16 6.56
N LYS A 16 -2.50 -9.32 7.20
CA LYS A 16 -3.79 -9.12 6.52
C LYS A 16 -4.19 -7.66 6.39
N ILE A 17 -3.62 -6.79 7.21
CA ILE A 17 -3.92 -5.36 7.22
C ILE A 17 -2.63 -4.59 6.96
N ALA A 18 -2.69 -3.69 6.00
CA ALA A 18 -1.65 -2.71 5.74
C ALA A 18 -2.18 -1.32 6.10
N PHE A 19 -1.31 -0.42 6.49
CA PHE A 19 -1.68 0.97 6.73
C PHE A 19 -1.09 1.82 5.62
N LEU A 20 -1.91 2.72 5.08
CA LEU A 20 -1.53 3.60 3.99
C LEU A 20 -1.64 5.04 4.46
N GLY A 21 -0.54 5.77 4.39
CA GLY A 21 -0.47 7.18 4.75
C GLY A 21 -0.54 8.07 3.51
N SER A 22 -1.27 9.16 3.63
CA SER A 22 -1.41 10.17 2.59
C SER A 22 -1.31 11.55 3.24
N VAL A 23 -1.29 12.60 2.42
CA VAL A 23 -1.22 13.99 2.89
C VAL A 23 -2.45 14.74 2.37
N ASP A 24 -3.16 15.43 3.26
CA ASP A 24 -4.32 16.21 2.87
C ASP A 24 -3.92 17.63 2.37
N GLU A 25 -4.93 18.40 1.95
CA GLU A 25 -4.71 19.75 1.42
C GLU A 25 -4.08 20.72 2.42
N GLU A 26 -4.31 20.47 3.70
CA GLU A 26 -3.75 21.29 4.78
C GLU A 26 -2.34 20.87 5.19
N GLY A 27 -1.81 19.81 4.56
CA GLY A 27 -0.49 19.26 4.86
C GLY A 27 -0.46 18.26 6.01
N PHE A 28 -1.62 17.86 6.52
CA PHE A 28 -1.67 16.87 7.58
C PHE A 28 -1.54 15.45 7.05
N PRO A 29 -0.78 14.58 7.75
CA PRO A 29 -0.75 13.17 7.41
C PRO A 29 -2.06 12.49 7.79
N ASN A 30 -2.52 11.61 6.92
CA ASN A 30 -3.71 10.78 7.13
C ASN A 30 -3.30 9.32 7.03
N VAL A 31 -3.96 8.45 7.80
CA VAL A 31 -3.67 7.01 7.81
C VAL A 31 -4.96 6.22 7.67
N LYS A 32 -4.94 5.22 6.84
CA LYS A 32 -6.08 4.33 6.62
C LYS A 32 -5.63 2.87 6.66
N ALA A 33 -6.39 2.03 7.35
CA ALA A 33 -6.23 0.59 7.27
C ALA A 33 -6.75 0.10 5.92
N MET A 34 -5.94 -0.68 5.22
CA MET A 34 -6.25 -1.21 3.90
C MET A 34 -6.30 -2.73 3.96
N LEU A 35 -7.03 -3.33 3.04
CA LEU A 35 -6.95 -4.77 2.82
C LEU A 35 -5.53 -5.14 2.42
N GLN A 36 -5.16 -6.40 2.63
CA GLN A 36 -3.86 -6.91 2.25
C GLN A 36 -3.55 -6.55 0.79
N PRO A 37 -2.32 -6.11 0.49
CA PRO A 37 -1.92 -5.86 -0.89
C PRO A 37 -2.17 -7.06 -1.80
N ARG A 38 -2.66 -6.81 -2.99
CA ARG A 38 -3.04 -7.86 -3.94
C ARG A 38 -1.87 -8.41 -4.73
N LYS A 39 -0.87 -7.59 -4.97
CA LYS A 39 0.30 -7.95 -5.74
C LYS A 39 1.47 -7.09 -5.29
N ARG A 40 2.67 -7.65 -5.35
CA ARG A 40 3.90 -6.89 -5.14
C ARG A 40 4.99 -7.37 -6.10
N GLU A 41 5.90 -6.49 -6.41
CA GLU A 41 7.12 -6.80 -7.14
C GLU A 41 8.28 -6.40 -6.23
N GLY A 42 8.87 -7.39 -5.54
CA GLY A 42 9.78 -7.14 -4.44
C GLY A 42 9.08 -6.35 -3.33
N ILE A 43 9.79 -5.44 -2.70
CA ILE A 43 9.18 -4.47 -1.78
C ILE A 43 9.04 -3.09 -2.41
N LYS A 44 9.45 -2.96 -3.67
CA LYS A 44 9.43 -1.68 -4.38
C LYS A 44 8.04 -1.32 -4.87
N THR A 45 7.32 -2.27 -5.45
CA THR A 45 6.03 -2.00 -6.08
C THR A 45 4.94 -2.81 -5.41
N ILE A 46 3.92 -2.13 -4.92
CA ILE A 46 2.81 -2.75 -4.17
C ILE A 46 1.49 -2.24 -4.74
N TYR A 47 0.58 -3.17 -5.04
CA TYR A 47 -0.72 -2.86 -5.62
C TYR A 47 -1.84 -3.10 -4.63
N LEU A 48 -2.73 -2.12 -4.52
CA LEU A 48 -3.87 -2.13 -3.60
C LEU A 48 -5.15 -1.81 -4.35
N THR A 49 -6.28 -2.31 -3.84
CA THR A 49 -7.60 -1.91 -4.33
C THR A 49 -8.16 -0.80 -3.47
N THR A 50 -8.90 0.12 -4.09
CA THR A 50 -9.65 1.14 -3.34
C THR A 50 -10.80 1.67 -4.16
N ASN A 51 -11.67 2.46 -3.52
CA ASN A 51 -12.76 3.16 -4.18
C ASN A 51 -12.24 4.45 -4.82
N THR A 52 -12.58 4.68 -6.08
CA THR A 52 -12.21 5.90 -6.79
C THR A 52 -12.78 7.15 -6.09
N SER A 53 -13.94 7.00 -5.46
CA SER A 53 -14.58 8.07 -4.69
C SER A 53 -13.97 8.33 -3.33
N SER A 54 -12.95 7.56 -2.92
CA SER A 54 -12.34 7.74 -1.60
C SER A 54 -11.57 9.04 -1.48
N MET A 55 -11.48 9.53 -0.24
CA MET A 55 -10.68 10.71 0.10
C MET A 55 -9.21 10.53 -0.30
N ARG A 56 -8.68 9.31 -0.17
CA ARG A 56 -7.29 8.98 -0.50
C ARG A 56 -6.97 9.21 -1.97
N VAL A 57 -7.88 8.82 -2.86
CA VAL A 57 -7.68 9.04 -4.30
C VAL A 57 -7.56 10.52 -4.60
N ALA A 58 -8.45 11.34 -4.06
CA ALA A 58 -8.38 12.78 -4.22
C ALA A 58 -7.06 13.36 -3.68
N GLN A 59 -6.63 12.87 -2.52
CA GLN A 59 -5.37 13.30 -1.92
C GLN A 59 -4.16 12.92 -2.79
N PHE A 60 -4.08 11.68 -3.27
CA PHE A 60 -2.96 11.23 -4.10
C PHE A 60 -2.89 11.93 -5.46
N ARG A 61 -4.02 12.34 -6.01
CA ARG A 61 -4.03 13.11 -7.25
C ARG A 61 -3.44 14.50 -7.09
N LYS A 62 -3.48 15.06 -5.89
CA LYS A 62 -2.90 16.37 -5.58
C LYS A 62 -1.47 16.27 -5.03
N ASN A 63 -1.23 15.26 -4.20
CA ASN A 63 0.07 15.00 -3.58
C ASN A 63 0.27 13.50 -3.52
N ASN A 64 1.13 12.98 -4.38
CA ASN A 64 1.34 11.55 -4.53
C ASN A 64 2.25 10.93 -3.47
N ARG A 65 2.79 11.71 -2.55
CA ARG A 65 3.64 11.20 -1.48
C ARG A 65 2.85 10.34 -0.52
N ALA A 66 3.42 9.20 -0.18
CA ALA A 66 2.74 8.20 0.62
C ALA A 66 3.73 7.42 1.49
N CYS A 67 3.19 6.77 2.49
CA CYS A 67 3.92 5.73 3.18
C CYS A 67 3.00 4.54 3.41
N MET A 68 3.61 3.36 3.54
CA MET A 68 2.90 2.17 3.98
C MET A 68 3.55 1.65 5.26
N TYR A 69 2.73 1.11 6.15
CA TYR A 69 3.23 0.52 7.39
C TYR A 69 2.67 -0.89 7.55
N PHE A 70 3.58 -1.81 7.90
CA PHE A 70 3.27 -3.20 8.17
C PHE A 70 3.69 -3.50 9.59
N CYS A 71 2.75 -3.96 10.42
CA CYS A 71 2.97 -4.19 11.84
C CYS A 71 2.76 -5.67 12.19
N ASP A 72 3.80 -6.31 12.68
CA ASP A 72 3.72 -7.65 13.25
C ASP A 72 3.66 -7.53 14.78
N SER A 73 2.44 -7.58 15.31
CA SER A 73 2.21 -7.37 16.74
C SER A 73 2.77 -8.50 17.62
N ARG A 74 2.94 -9.71 17.07
CA ARG A 74 3.45 -10.85 17.84
C ARG A 74 4.89 -10.64 18.31
N PHE A 75 5.71 -10.03 17.46
CA PHE A 75 7.13 -9.80 17.75
C PHE A 75 7.45 -8.32 17.90
N TYR A 76 6.44 -7.48 17.90
CA TYR A 76 6.56 -6.02 17.98
C TYR A 76 7.54 -5.49 16.92
N ARG A 77 7.33 -5.90 15.69
CA ARG A 77 8.15 -5.45 14.55
C ARG A 77 7.31 -4.58 13.64
N GLY A 78 7.94 -3.59 13.04
CA GLY A 78 7.28 -2.70 12.10
C GLY A 78 8.16 -2.37 10.91
N ALA A 79 7.53 -2.29 9.75
CA ALA A 79 8.20 -1.86 8.53
C ALA A 79 7.44 -0.69 7.92
N MET A 80 8.10 0.45 7.77
CA MET A 80 7.56 1.61 7.07
C MET A 80 8.27 1.74 5.73
N LEU A 81 7.49 1.85 4.65
CA LEU A 81 8.01 2.16 3.33
C LEU A 81 7.53 3.56 2.94
N ARG A 82 8.43 4.38 2.42
CA ARG A 82 8.09 5.71 1.89
C ARG A 82 8.20 5.69 0.38
N GLY A 83 7.29 6.38 -0.28
CA GLY A 83 7.30 6.43 -1.72
C GLY A 83 6.18 7.29 -2.27
N THR A 84 5.68 6.89 -3.43
CA THR A 84 4.62 7.61 -4.13
C THR A 84 3.51 6.64 -4.55
N VAL A 85 2.31 7.17 -4.73
CA VAL A 85 1.16 6.43 -5.21
C VAL A 85 0.68 6.99 -6.54
N GLU A 86 0.43 6.09 -7.48
CA GLU A 86 -0.22 6.39 -8.75
C GLU A 86 -1.61 5.74 -8.74
N VAL A 87 -2.62 6.51 -9.11
CA VAL A 87 -4.00 6.02 -9.22
C VAL A 87 -4.20 5.46 -10.63
N LEU A 88 -4.48 4.16 -10.72
CA LEU A 88 -4.66 3.47 -12.00
C LEU A 88 -6.13 3.11 -12.20
N THR A 89 -6.69 3.56 -13.32
CA THR A 89 -8.10 3.32 -13.67
C THR A 89 -8.26 2.53 -14.95
N ASP A 90 -7.17 2.16 -15.61
CA ASP A 90 -7.19 1.42 -16.86
C ASP A 90 -7.61 -0.06 -16.66
N SER A 91 -8.20 -0.63 -17.69
CA SER A 91 -8.73 -2.00 -17.64
C SER A 91 -7.66 -3.03 -17.29
N ALA A 92 -6.47 -2.92 -17.85
CA ALA A 92 -5.40 -3.89 -17.61
C ALA A 92 -4.97 -3.92 -16.14
N SER A 93 -4.82 -2.76 -15.51
CA SER A 93 -4.47 -2.68 -14.09
C SER A 93 -5.59 -3.22 -13.20
N LYS A 94 -6.83 -2.88 -13.51
CA LYS A 94 -8.00 -3.33 -12.76
C LYS A 94 -8.16 -4.85 -12.84
N GLU A 95 -7.99 -5.44 -14.01
CA GLU A 95 -8.05 -6.89 -14.19
C GLU A 95 -6.89 -7.62 -13.53
N MET A 96 -5.72 -7.03 -13.50
CA MET A 96 -4.51 -7.63 -12.97
C MET A 96 -4.66 -8.10 -11.51
N ILE A 97 -5.34 -7.32 -10.68
CA ILE A 97 -5.47 -7.62 -9.26
C ILE A 97 -6.91 -7.89 -8.81
N TRP A 98 -7.85 -8.02 -9.76
CA TRP A 98 -9.22 -8.37 -9.45
C TRP A 98 -9.31 -9.80 -8.92
N GLU A 99 -10.09 -10.00 -7.85
CA GLU A 99 -10.33 -11.32 -7.27
C GLU A 99 -11.83 -11.59 -7.18
N ASP A 100 -12.20 -12.87 -7.25
CA ASP A 100 -13.58 -13.29 -7.03
C ASP A 100 -14.01 -12.88 -5.62
N GLY A 101 -15.22 -12.35 -5.51
CA GLY A 101 -15.70 -11.81 -4.25
C GLY A 101 -15.53 -10.30 -4.13
N ASP A 102 -14.76 -9.66 -4.98
CA ASP A 102 -14.60 -8.20 -4.96
C ASP A 102 -15.90 -7.47 -5.32
N THR A 103 -16.86 -8.15 -5.91
CA THR A 103 -18.20 -7.61 -6.13
C THR A 103 -18.89 -7.19 -4.83
N MET A 104 -18.44 -7.72 -3.69
CA MET A 104 -18.89 -7.27 -2.38
C MET A 104 -18.56 -5.80 -2.14
N TYR A 105 -17.47 -5.31 -2.72
CA TYR A 105 -17.01 -3.92 -2.59
C TYR A 105 -17.35 -3.08 -3.82
N TYR A 106 -17.44 -3.72 -5.00
CA TYR A 106 -17.63 -3.07 -6.31
C TYR A 106 -18.72 -3.80 -7.07
N GLU A 107 -19.97 -3.33 -6.92
CA GLU A 107 -21.17 -4.04 -7.37
C GLU A 107 -21.20 -4.35 -8.87
N GLU A 108 -20.62 -3.48 -9.69
CA GLU A 108 -20.60 -3.67 -11.14
C GLU A 108 -19.43 -4.52 -11.63
N GLY A 109 -18.64 -5.08 -10.72
CA GLY A 109 -17.52 -5.96 -11.04
C GLY A 109 -16.27 -5.19 -11.42
N VAL A 110 -15.41 -5.86 -12.20
CA VAL A 110 -14.09 -5.30 -12.56
C VAL A 110 -14.18 -3.99 -13.35
N THR A 111 -15.30 -3.74 -14.01
CA THR A 111 -15.53 -2.52 -14.78
C THR A 111 -16.20 -1.41 -13.95
N ASP A 112 -16.47 -1.67 -12.67
CA ASP A 112 -17.11 -0.68 -11.79
C ASP A 112 -16.30 0.61 -11.77
N PRO A 113 -16.90 1.77 -12.13
CA PRO A 113 -16.17 3.03 -12.17
C PRO A 113 -15.63 3.48 -10.79
N ASP A 114 -16.20 2.96 -9.71
CA ASP A 114 -15.70 3.25 -8.36
C ASP A 114 -14.58 2.29 -7.91
N TYR A 115 -14.18 1.36 -8.75
CA TYR A 115 -13.02 0.51 -8.49
C TYR A 115 -11.80 1.09 -9.18
N CYS A 116 -10.72 1.27 -8.43
CA CYS A 116 -9.42 1.61 -8.99
C CYS A 116 -8.30 0.91 -8.24
N VAL A 117 -7.11 1.01 -8.81
CA VAL A 117 -5.90 0.41 -8.28
C VAL A 117 -4.96 1.51 -7.80
N LEU A 118 -4.37 1.33 -6.64
CA LEU A 118 -3.28 2.17 -6.18
C LEU A 118 -1.97 1.43 -6.38
N LYS A 119 -1.06 2.04 -7.13
CA LYS A 119 0.29 1.53 -7.32
C LYS A 119 1.24 2.32 -6.44
N PHE A 120 1.71 1.70 -5.37
CA PHE A 120 2.69 2.29 -4.48
C PHE A 120 4.09 1.91 -4.94
N THR A 121 4.96 2.91 -5.09
CA THR A 121 6.37 2.69 -5.44
C THR A 121 7.24 3.20 -4.32
N ALA A 122 7.93 2.28 -3.63
CA ALA A 122 8.79 2.62 -2.51
C ALA A 122 10.15 3.16 -2.98
N THR A 123 10.67 4.14 -2.26
CA THR A 123 12.02 4.68 -2.47
C THR A 123 12.94 4.44 -1.29
N SER A 124 12.36 4.31 -0.10
CA SER A 124 13.13 4.06 1.13
C SER A 124 12.23 3.45 2.18
N GLY A 125 12.83 3.01 3.26
CA GLY A 125 12.05 2.46 4.36
C GLY A 125 12.83 2.46 5.66
N ARG A 126 12.13 2.03 6.72
CA ARG A 126 12.68 1.88 8.06
C ARG A 126 12.08 0.64 8.68
N PHE A 127 12.94 -0.21 9.21
CA PHE A 127 12.53 -1.42 9.91
C PHE A 127 12.83 -1.29 11.39
N TYR A 128 11.83 -1.60 12.22
CA TYR A 128 11.95 -1.59 13.66
C TYR A 128 11.84 -3.02 14.20
N SER A 129 12.80 -3.42 15.02
CA SER A 129 12.79 -4.72 15.69
C SER A 129 13.77 -4.69 16.86
N ASN A 130 13.42 -5.36 17.97
CA ASN A 130 14.30 -5.45 19.15
C ASN A 130 14.83 -4.11 19.63
N PHE A 131 13.92 -3.11 19.73
CA PHE A 131 14.21 -1.75 20.21
C PHE A 131 15.19 -0.98 19.30
N LYS A 132 15.41 -1.43 18.07
CA LYS A 132 16.30 -0.78 17.10
C LYS A 132 15.60 -0.47 15.79
N SER A 133 15.94 0.67 15.21
CA SER A 133 15.47 1.07 13.88
C SER A 133 16.63 1.02 12.90
N GLU A 134 16.34 0.51 11.70
CA GLU A 134 17.29 0.52 10.58
C GLU A 134 16.61 1.17 9.39
N SER A 135 17.29 2.16 8.79
CA SER A 135 16.82 2.79 7.56
C SER A 135 17.52 2.16 6.36
N PHE A 136 16.82 2.09 5.23
CA PHE A 136 17.35 1.52 4.01
C PHE A 136 16.76 2.21 2.79
N VAL A 137 17.47 2.08 1.66
CA VAL A 137 17.03 2.59 0.36
C VAL A 137 16.46 1.42 -0.43
N VAL A 138 15.37 1.67 -1.16
CA VAL A 138 14.78 0.70 -2.09
C VAL A 138 15.19 1.09 -3.50
N VAL A 139 15.87 0.19 -4.17
CA VAL A 139 16.42 0.44 -5.51
C VAL A 139 15.51 -0.13 -6.59
#